data_822af9f7596951ec301760fa2d1f1218
#
_entry.id   822af9f7596951ec301760fa2d1f1218
#
_cell.length_a   1.000
_cell.length_b   1.000
_cell.length_c   1.000
_cell.angle_alpha   90.00
_cell.angle_beta   90.00
_cell.angle_gamma   90.00
#
_symmetry.space_group_name_H-M   'P 1'
#
loop_
_entity.id
_entity.type
_entity.pdbx_description
1 polymer ?
#
loop_
_entity_poly.entity_id
_entity_poly.type
_entity_poly.pdbx_seq_one_letter_code
_entity_poly.pdbx_strand_id
1 'polypeptide(L)'
;YSDNPVCLNTGNILPILSNQKMNAYLKEIADVCGINKELTFHIARHTFATTVTLSNGVPIETVSKMLGHTNLKTTQHYAKILDKKISEDMLILKDKLKSLHKQENIVNQSFTL
;
A
#
# COMPACT_ATOMS: atom_id res chain seq x y z
N TYR A 1 22.36 2.30 -21.19
CA TYR A 1 22.84 0.95 -20.82
C TYR A 1 23.16 0.04 -22.01
N SER A 2 22.98 0.53 -23.24
CA SER A 2 23.29 -0.22 -24.46
C SER A 2 24.75 -0.74 -24.51
N ASP A 3 25.67 -0.01 -23.90
CA ASP A 3 27.10 -0.34 -23.89
C ASP A 3 27.56 -1.01 -22.58
N ASN A 4 26.62 -1.35 -21.69
CA ASN A 4 26.94 -2.00 -20.41
C ASN A 4 27.29 -3.49 -20.66
N PRO A 5 28.51 -3.95 -20.27
CA PRO A 5 28.95 -5.33 -20.53
C PRO A 5 28.02 -6.39 -19.97
N VAL A 6 27.35 -6.14 -18.83
CA VAL A 6 26.38 -7.07 -18.22
C VAL A 6 25.13 -7.17 -19.10
N CYS A 7 24.64 -6.04 -19.63
CA CYS A 7 23.47 -6.01 -20.50
C CYS A 7 23.76 -6.69 -21.84
N LEU A 8 24.95 -6.46 -22.43
CA LEU A 8 25.37 -7.10 -23.67
C LEU A 8 25.47 -8.63 -23.53
N ASN A 9 26.02 -9.11 -22.42
CA ASN A 9 26.20 -10.54 -22.18
C ASN A 9 24.88 -11.26 -21.80
N THR A 10 23.94 -10.58 -21.15
CA THR A 10 22.69 -11.19 -20.68
C THR A 10 21.49 -10.90 -21.57
N GLY A 11 21.63 -9.98 -22.53
CA GLY A 11 20.51 -9.54 -23.38
C GLY A 11 19.46 -8.70 -22.64
N ASN A 12 19.74 -8.27 -21.43
CA ASN A 12 18.83 -7.46 -20.63
C ASN A 12 18.96 -5.97 -20.97
N ILE A 13 17.87 -5.25 -21.00
CA ILE A 13 17.84 -3.79 -21.25
C ILE A 13 18.54 -3.02 -20.12
N LEU A 14 18.45 -3.53 -18.88
CA LEU A 14 19.04 -2.94 -17.68
C LEU A 14 19.88 -3.99 -16.95
N PRO A 15 20.95 -3.58 -16.24
CA PRO A 15 21.70 -4.49 -15.38
C PRO A 15 20.82 -4.95 -14.22
N ILE A 16 20.57 -6.27 -14.12
CA ILE A 16 19.76 -6.85 -13.06
C ILE A 16 20.70 -7.43 -12.01
N LEU A 17 20.56 -6.94 -10.78
CA LEU A 17 21.26 -7.47 -9.60
C LEU A 17 20.43 -8.56 -8.93
N SER A 18 21.10 -9.50 -8.27
CA SER A 18 20.38 -10.49 -7.44
C SER A 18 19.68 -9.82 -6.27
N ASN A 19 18.57 -10.43 -5.78
CA ASN A 19 17.82 -9.92 -4.63
C ASN A 19 18.71 -9.71 -3.38
N GLN A 20 19.68 -10.59 -3.18
CA GLN A 20 20.64 -10.47 -2.08
C GLN A 20 21.49 -9.21 -2.19
N LYS A 21 22.06 -8.93 -3.37
CA LYS A 21 22.84 -7.70 -3.61
C LYS A 21 21.99 -6.46 -3.46
N MET A 22 20.76 -6.48 -3.98
CA MET A 22 19.86 -5.34 -3.85
C MET A 22 19.50 -5.06 -2.39
N ASN A 23 19.20 -6.09 -1.60
CA ASN A 23 18.91 -5.93 -0.17
C ASN A 23 20.15 -5.47 0.61
N ALA A 24 21.35 -5.93 0.24
CA ALA A 24 22.60 -5.44 0.85
C ALA A 24 22.81 -3.94 0.58
N TYR A 25 22.57 -3.45 -0.62
CA TYR A 25 22.63 -2.03 -0.93
C TYR A 25 21.56 -1.21 -0.21
N LEU A 26 20.33 -1.73 -0.08
CA LEU A 26 19.29 -1.06 0.71
C LEU A 26 19.67 -0.92 2.18
N LYS A 27 20.32 -1.93 2.76
CA LYS A 27 20.84 -1.87 4.11
C LYS A 27 21.94 -0.80 4.24
N GLU A 28 22.86 -0.76 3.30
CA GLU A 28 23.93 0.26 3.27
C GLU A 28 23.35 1.67 3.17
N ILE A 29 22.35 1.88 2.31
CA ILE A 29 21.65 3.16 2.19
C ILE A 29 20.93 3.51 3.51
N ALA A 30 20.27 2.58 4.15
CA ALA A 30 19.62 2.78 5.44
C ALA A 30 20.61 3.22 6.51
N ASP A 31 21.77 2.56 6.59
CA ASP A 31 22.82 2.87 7.55
C ASP A 31 23.38 4.29 7.31
N VAL A 32 23.67 4.65 6.06
CA VAL A 32 24.15 5.99 5.69
C VAL A 32 23.12 7.09 5.99
N CYS A 33 21.83 6.80 5.80
CA CYS A 33 20.72 7.73 6.05
C CYS A 33 20.26 7.77 7.52
N GLY A 34 20.84 6.98 8.40
CA GLY A 34 20.44 6.88 9.82
C GLY A 34 19.04 6.26 10.01
N ILE A 35 18.59 5.42 9.09
CA ILE A 35 17.29 4.76 9.16
C ILE A 35 17.43 3.47 9.97
N ASN A 36 16.86 3.43 11.18
CA ASN A 36 16.90 2.27 12.09
C ASN A 36 15.89 1.16 11.73
N LYS A 37 15.34 1.16 10.52
CA LYS A 37 14.42 0.13 10.04
C LYS A 37 15.12 -0.75 9.01
N GLU A 38 14.84 -2.04 9.05
CA GLU A 38 15.30 -2.95 8.03
C GLU A 38 14.59 -2.65 6.70
N LEU A 39 15.36 -2.21 5.70
CA LEU A 39 14.88 -1.96 4.35
C LEU A 39 15.15 -3.18 3.47
N THR A 40 14.08 -3.78 2.95
CA THR A 40 14.16 -4.87 1.99
C THR A 40 13.19 -4.61 0.83
N PHE A 41 13.44 -5.27 -0.29
CA PHE A 41 12.50 -5.24 -1.43
C PHE A 41 11.11 -5.75 -1.03
N HIS A 42 11.05 -6.72 -0.14
CA HIS A 42 9.78 -7.27 0.35
C HIS A 42 8.98 -6.23 1.13
N ILE A 43 9.64 -5.45 1.98
CA ILE A 43 9.00 -4.36 2.74
C ILE A 43 8.54 -3.25 1.79
N ALA A 44 9.36 -2.86 0.81
CA ALA A 44 8.98 -1.88 -0.20
C ALA A 44 7.72 -2.33 -0.97
N ARG A 45 7.69 -3.58 -1.40
CA ARG A 45 6.54 -4.19 -2.09
C ARG A 45 5.29 -4.23 -1.21
N HIS A 46 5.44 -4.57 0.07
CA HIS A 46 4.37 -4.55 1.05
C HIS A 46 3.80 -3.14 1.25
N THR A 47 4.68 -2.15 1.43
CA THR A 47 4.29 -0.74 1.59
C THR A 47 3.57 -0.22 0.36
N PHE A 48 4.05 -0.54 -0.85
CA PHE A 48 3.37 -0.19 -2.09
C PHE A 48 1.96 -0.78 -2.14
N ALA A 49 1.81 -2.08 -1.87
CA ALA A 49 0.53 -2.75 -1.90
C ALA A 49 -0.47 -2.19 -0.88
N THR A 50 -0.03 -1.89 0.34
CA THR A 50 -0.92 -1.43 1.41
C THR A 50 -1.19 0.08 1.34
N THR A 51 -0.15 0.89 1.32
CA THR A 51 -0.24 2.35 1.51
C THR A 51 -0.53 3.08 0.20
N VAL A 52 0.14 2.68 -0.89
CA VAL A 52 0.03 3.40 -2.18
C VAL A 52 -1.18 2.95 -2.96
N THR A 53 -1.54 1.67 -2.92
CA THR A 53 -2.61 1.13 -3.77
C THR A 53 -3.90 0.85 -3.00
N LEU A 54 -3.94 -0.17 -2.16
CA LEU A 54 -5.17 -0.60 -1.49
C LEU A 54 -5.78 0.50 -0.61
N SER A 55 -4.98 1.26 0.14
CA SER A 55 -5.48 2.38 0.96
C SER A 55 -6.08 3.52 0.15
N ASN A 56 -5.77 3.60 -1.14
CA ASN A 56 -6.31 4.58 -2.07
C ASN A 56 -7.42 4.01 -2.98
N GLY A 57 -8.01 2.88 -2.61
CA GLY A 57 -9.18 2.32 -3.28
C GLY A 57 -8.86 1.53 -4.55
N VAL A 58 -7.58 1.18 -4.82
CA VAL A 58 -7.27 0.30 -5.94
C VAL A 58 -7.77 -1.12 -5.63
N PRO A 59 -8.58 -1.74 -6.51
CA PRO A 59 -9.10 -3.09 -6.28
C PRO A 59 -7.98 -4.12 -6.08
N ILE A 60 -8.22 -5.08 -5.17
CA ILE A 60 -7.22 -6.10 -4.81
C ILE A 60 -6.78 -6.95 -6.00
N GLU A 61 -7.67 -7.20 -6.96
CA GLU A 61 -7.37 -7.93 -8.18
C GLU A 61 -6.36 -7.19 -9.05
N THR A 62 -6.51 -5.88 -9.14
CA THR A 62 -5.59 -5.00 -9.87
C THR A 62 -4.22 -5.01 -9.20
N VAL A 63 -4.19 -4.85 -7.86
CA VAL A 63 -2.95 -4.90 -7.08
C VAL A 63 -2.25 -6.26 -7.23
N SER A 64 -3.01 -7.34 -7.20
CA SER A 64 -2.48 -8.70 -7.42
C SER A 64 -1.76 -8.84 -8.77
N LYS A 65 -2.37 -8.31 -9.83
CA LYS A 65 -1.77 -8.29 -11.18
C LYS A 65 -0.53 -7.40 -11.24
N MET A 66 -0.59 -6.20 -10.66
CA MET A 66 0.57 -5.28 -10.60
C MET A 66 1.76 -5.91 -9.87
N LEU A 67 1.50 -6.70 -8.83
CA LEU A 67 2.52 -7.41 -8.06
C LEU A 67 2.99 -8.71 -8.75
N GLY A 68 2.36 -9.13 -9.84
CA GLY A 68 2.69 -10.38 -10.52
C GLY A 68 2.33 -11.63 -9.71
N HIS A 69 1.33 -11.54 -8.82
CA HIS A 69 0.87 -12.71 -8.08
C HIS A 69 -0.02 -13.59 -8.96
N THR A 70 0.29 -14.86 -9.04
CA THR A 70 -0.53 -15.86 -9.74
C THR A 70 -1.77 -16.25 -8.95
N ASN A 71 -1.75 -16.08 -7.62
CA ASN A 71 -2.86 -16.42 -6.73
C ASN A 71 -3.26 -15.19 -5.90
N LEU A 72 -4.54 -14.85 -5.94
CA LEU A 72 -5.13 -13.73 -5.20
C LEU A 72 -4.95 -13.87 -3.67
N LYS A 73 -4.90 -15.10 -3.14
CA LYS A 73 -4.65 -15.35 -1.70
C LYS A 73 -3.37 -14.68 -1.20
N THR A 74 -2.33 -14.61 -2.04
CA THR A 74 -1.08 -13.94 -1.70
C THR A 74 -1.28 -12.45 -1.46
N THR A 75 -2.18 -11.82 -2.22
CA THR A 75 -2.51 -10.40 -2.08
C THR A 75 -3.48 -10.15 -0.93
N GLN A 76 -4.38 -11.09 -0.63
CA GLN A 76 -5.32 -10.99 0.49
C GLN A 76 -4.64 -10.82 1.85
N HIS A 77 -3.39 -11.28 1.98
CA HIS A 77 -2.59 -11.02 3.18
C HIS A 77 -2.42 -9.52 3.46
N TYR A 78 -2.30 -8.70 2.42
CA TYR A 78 -2.21 -7.25 2.53
C TYR A 78 -3.57 -6.60 2.85
N ALA A 79 -4.66 -7.19 2.38
CA ALA A 79 -6.02 -6.70 2.62
C ALA A 79 -6.44 -6.79 4.10
N LYS A 80 -5.99 -7.81 4.84
CA LYS A 80 -6.28 -7.94 6.28
C LYS A 80 -5.86 -6.74 7.12
N ILE A 81 -4.83 -6.01 6.69
CA ILE A 81 -4.37 -4.80 7.37
C ILE A 81 -5.37 -3.66 7.18
N LEU A 82 -6.08 -3.69 6.05
CA LEU A 82 -7.08 -2.67 5.69
C LEU A 82 -8.44 -2.92 6.34
N ASP A 83 -8.80 -4.16 6.65
CA ASP A 83 -10.07 -4.49 7.30
C ASP A 83 -10.22 -3.74 8.63
N LYS A 84 -9.14 -3.61 9.39
CA LYS A 84 -9.13 -2.81 10.62
C LYS A 84 -9.38 -1.33 10.33
N LYS A 85 -8.73 -0.78 9.31
CA LYS A 85 -8.90 0.62 8.90
C LYS A 85 -10.30 0.89 8.36
N ILE A 86 -10.87 -0.04 7.57
CA ILE A 86 -12.24 0.05 7.08
C ILE A 86 -13.22 0.10 8.24
N SER A 87 -13.03 -0.73 9.26
CA SER A 87 -13.87 -0.73 10.46
C SER A 87 -13.80 0.61 11.21
N GLU A 88 -12.61 1.19 11.35
CA GLU A 88 -12.41 2.49 11.97
C GLU A 88 -13.08 3.61 11.15
N ASP A 89 -12.90 3.61 9.84
CA ASP A 89 -13.51 4.58 8.93
C ASP A 89 -15.04 4.49 8.92
N MET A 90 -15.60 3.27 9.01
CA MET A 90 -17.05 3.04 9.12
C MET A 90 -17.62 3.51 10.47
N LEU A 91 -16.89 3.42 11.54
CA LEU A 91 -17.29 4.02 12.83
C LEU A 91 -17.37 5.54 12.74
N ILE A 92 -16.37 6.18 12.13
CA ILE A 92 -16.35 7.64 11.92
C ILE A 92 -17.54 8.07 11.04
N LEU A 93 -17.83 7.33 9.97
CA LEU A 93 -18.99 7.59 9.11
C LEU A 93 -20.31 7.48 9.88
N LYS A 94 -20.46 6.42 10.67
CA LYS A 94 -21.64 6.20 11.52
C LYS A 94 -21.88 7.35 12.48
N ASP A 95 -20.83 7.87 13.10
CA ASP A 95 -20.95 8.99 14.03
C ASP A 95 -21.31 10.30 13.31
N LYS A 96 -20.75 10.54 12.13
CA LYS A 96 -21.13 11.68 11.28
C LYS A 96 -22.61 11.61 10.86
N LEU A 97 -23.11 10.46 10.45
CA LEU A 97 -24.50 10.28 10.06
C LEU A 97 -25.46 10.47 11.26
N LYS A 98 -25.08 10.02 12.45
CA LYS A 98 -25.88 10.28 13.67
C LYS A 98 -25.96 11.76 14.01
N SER A 99 -24.88 12.51 13.85
CA SER A 99 -24.86 13.96 14.12
C SER A 99 -25.74 14.73 13.14
N LEU A 100 -25.78 14.34 11.85
CA LEU A 100 -26.66 14.94 10.86
C LEU A 100 -28.13 14.67 11.16
N HIS A 101 -28.50 13.45 11.51
CA HIS A 101 -29.87 13.10 11.89
C HIS A 101 -30.34 13.85 13.14
N LYS A 102 -29.45 14.14 14.09
CA LYS A 102 -29.76 14.94 15.29
C LYS A 102 -30.05 16.40 14.92
N GLN A 103 -29.33 16.96 13.95
CA GLN A 103 -29.58 18.33 13.45
C GLN A 103 -30.90 18.44 12.72
N GLU A 104 -31.26 17.47 11.86
CA GLU A 104 -32.57 17.47 11.17
C GLU A 104 -33.74 17.39 12.14
N ASN A 105 -33.65 16.59 13.20
CA ASN A 105 -34.69 16.50 14.21
C ASN A 105 -34.85 17.80 15.01
N ILE A 106 -33.77 18.54 15.27
CA ILE A 106 -33.84 19.86 15.94
C ILE A 106 -34.49 20.90 15.02
N VAL A 107 -34.17 20.91 13.74
CA VAL A 107 -34.76 21.83 12.76
C VAL A 107 -36.25 21.54 12.59
N ASN A 108 -36.63 20.27 12.48
CA ASN A 108 -38.07 19.90 12.35
C ASN A 108 -38.89 20.21 13.61
N GLN A 109 -38.29 20.15 14.82
CA GLN A 109 -38.98 20.56 16.03
C GLN A 109 -39.12 22.10 16.18
N SER A 110 -38.22 22.88 15.56
CA SER A 110 -38.30 24.34 15.55
C SER A 110 -39.30 24.90 14.53
N PHE A 111 -39.79 24.10 13.61
CA PHE A 111 -40.83 24.48 12.62
C PHE A 111 -42.22 23.96 12.96
N THR A 112 -42.43 23.20 14.02
CA THR A 112 -43.74 22.80 14.56
C THR A 112 -44.15 23.81 15.64
N LEU A 113 -44.76 24.89 15.22
CA LEU A 113 -45.57 25.75 16.06
C LEU A 113 -47.03 25.35 15.97
#